data_d7460504c276797b1e4fe8788520a2ce
#
_entry.id   d7460504c276797b1e4fe8788520a2ce
#
_cell.length_a   1.000
_cell.length_b   1.000
_cell.length_c   1.000
_cell.angle_alpha   90.00
_cell.angle_beta   90.00
_cell.angle_gamma   90.00
#
_symmetry.space_group_name_H-M   'P 1'
#
loop_
_entity.id
_entity.type
_entity.pdbx_description
1 polymer ?
#
loop_
_entity_poly.entity_id
_entity_poly.type
_entity_poly.pdbx_seq_one_letter_code
_entity_poly.pdbx_strand_id
1 'polypeptide(L)'
;GYKDAFLDTAEHFYLFVIQGPKSLAAELRLDKLPLNVLIVDDIKPYKERKVAILNGAHTALVPVAWQAGLDTVGEAMNDAEVCSFVEKAIYQEIIPVLDLPRDELESFASAVTGRFRNPYIKHQLLSIALNGMTKFRTRILPQLLAGQKQSGKLPARLTFALAALIAFYCGERNGEV
;
A
#
# COMPACT_ATOMS: atom_id res chain seq x y z
N GLY A 1 -10.84 32.23 -8.70
CA GLY A 1 -9.92 31.12 -8.72
C GLY A 1 -8.47 31.57 -8.46
N TYR A 2 -7.75 30.79 -7.72
CA TYR A 2 -6.32 30.98 -7.50
C TYR A 2 -5.57 30.65 -8.79
N LYS A 3 -4.63 31.51 -9.18
CA LYS A 3 -3.71 31.25 -10.28
C LYS A 3 -2.29 31.48 -9.78
N ASP A 4 -1.60 30.39 -9.53
CA ASP A 4 -0.22 30.37 -9.04
C ASP A 4 0.57 29.36 -9.90
N ALA A 5 1.72 29.76 -10.45
CA ALA A 5 2.56 28.92 -11.29
C ALA A 5 3.24 27.78 -10.52
N PHE A 6 3.30 27.89 -9.19
CA PHE A 6 3.89 26.90 -8.29
C PHE A 6 2.84 26.19 -7.41
N LEU A 7 1.55 26.37 -7.72
CA LEU A 7 0.47 25.71 -6.98
C LEU A 7 0.61 24.21 -7.14
N ASP A 8 0.74 23.52 -6.03
CA ASP A 8 0.69 22.08 -5.93
C ASP A 8 -0.47 21.66 -5.03
N THR A 9 -0.89 20.42 -5.14
CA THR A 9 -1.99 19.84 -4.36
C THR A 9 -1.48 18.71 -3.50
N ALA A 10 -1.93 18.67 -2.25
CA ALA A 10 -1.61 17.60 -1.32
C ALA A 10 -2.89 17.02 -0.72
N GLU A 11 -2.81 15.77 -0.24
CA GLU A 11 -3.89 15.20 0.54
C GLU A 11 -4.03 15.91 1.88
N HIS A 12 -5.27 16.02 2.36
CA HIS A 12 -5.54 16.56 3.70
C HIS A 12 -4.93 15.70 4.80
N PHE A 13 -4.87 14.38 4.57
CA PHE A 13 -4.24 13.44 5.49
C PHE A 13 -2.72 13.45 5.33
N TYR A 14 -2.00 13.59 6.44
CA TYR A 14 -0.56 13.36 6.51
C TYR A 14 -0.20 12.71 7.84
N LEU A 15 0.90 11.99 7.84
CA LEU A 15 1.58 11.51 9.03
C LEU A 15 3.08 11.72 8.80
N PHE A 16 3.71 12.53 9.65
CA PHE A 16 5.14 12.76 9.61
C PHE A 16 5.80 12.08 10.82
N VAL A 17 6.64 11.08 10.58
CA VAL A 17 7.32 10.33 11.63
C VAL A 17 8.80 10.67 11.60
N ILE A 18 9.33 11.12 12.73
CA ILE A 18 10.72 11.53 12.91
C ILE A 18 11.35 10.58 13.93
N GLN A 19 12.46 9.95 13.56
CA GLN A 19 13.28 9.22 14.51
C GLN A 19 14.24 10.18 15.18
N GLY A 20 14.16 10.29 16.52
CA GLY A 20 15.01 11.19 17.29
C GLY A 20 14.60 11.32 18.77
N PRO A 21 15.36 12.10 19.54
CA PRO A 21 15.06 12.31 20.95
C PRO A 21 13.74 13.06 21.13
N LYS A 22 13.00 12.74 22.17
CA LYS A 22 11.69 13.36 22.48
C LYS A 22 11.78 14.89 22.69
N SER A 23 12.97 15.42 23.04
CA SER A 23 13.23 16.86 23.15
C SER A 23 12.95 17.63 21.86
N LEU A 24 13.05 16.98 20.69
CA LEU A 24 12.72 17.58 19.40
C LEU A 24 11.28 18.11 19.33
N ALA A 25 10.35 17.50 20.04
CA ALA A 25 8.96 17.96 20.08
C ALA A 25 8.86 19.39 20.63
N ALA A 26 9.62 19.71 21.67
CA ALA A 26 9.67 21.04 22.27
C ALA A 26 10.45 22.03 21.36
N GLU A 27 11.57 21.61 20.78
CA GLU A 27 12.39 22.44 19.89
C GLU A 27 11.60 22.84 18.63
N LEU A 28 10.86 21.89 18.03
CA LEU A 28 10.02 22.11 16.86
C LEU A 28 8.65 22.70 17.20
N ARG A 29 8.37 22.95 18.48
CA ARG A 29 7.09 23.48 19.00
C ARG A 29 5.85 22.68 18.53
N LEU A 30 6.00 21.36 18.42
CA LEU A 30 4.91 20.46 17.99
C LEU A 30 3.77 20.40 19.01
N ASP A 31 4.03 20.78 20.26
CA ASP A 31 3.06 20.95 21.35
C ASP A 31 2.10 22.14 21.13
N LYS A 32 2.43 23.08 20.25
CA LYS A 32 1.63 24.29 19.99
C LYS A 32 0.55 24.12 18.93
N LEU A 33 0.66 23.10 18.11
CA LEU A 33 -0.23 22.88 16.97
C LEU A 33 -0.69 21.41 16.92
N PRO A 34 -1.96 21.14 16.57
CA PRO A 34 -2.48 19.78 16.44
C PRO A 34 -1.97 19.11 15.15
N LEU A 35 -0.65 18.97 15.04
CA LEU A 35 0.00 18.36 13.90
C LEU A 35 0.12 16.86 14.08
N ASN A 36 -0.12 16.11 13.00
CA ASN A 36 0.07 14.65 13.00
C ASN A 36 1.55 14.30 12.77
N VAL A 37 2.37 14.67 13.75
CA VAL A 37 3.82 14.44 13.78
C VAL A 37 4.17 13.59 14.98
N LEU A 38 4.89 12.48 14.76
CA LEU A 38 5.35 11.58 15.80
C LEU A 38 6.88 11.64 15.93
N ILE A 39 7.38 11.78 17.15
CA ILE A 39 8.79 11.56 17.47
C ILE A 39 8.92 10.16 18.07
N VAL A 40 9.69 9.31 17.44
CA VAL A 40 9.83 7.89 17.82
C VAL A 40 11.31 7.49 17.96
N ASP A 41 11.56 6.45 18.75
CA ASP A 41 12.91 5.91 18.90
C ASP A 41 13.33 5.05 17.70
N ASP A 42 12.36 4.42 17.02
CA ASP A 42 12.58 3.63 15.80
C ASP A 42 11.48 3.93 14.76
N ILE A 43 11.87 4.35 13.56
CA ILE A 43 10.98 4.62 12.44
C ILE A 43 10.61 3.35 11.66
N LYS A 44 11.37 2.27 11.84
CA LYS A 44 11.26 1.04 11.04
C LYS A 44 9.84 0.48 11.00
N PRO A 45 9.09 0.29 12.11
CA PRO A 45 7.74 -0.26 12.08
C PRO A 45 6.76 0.58 11.25
N TYR A 46 6.87 1.90 11.32
CA TYR A 46 6.03 2.83 10.54
C TYR A 46 6.32 2.76 9.04
N LYS A 47 7.61 2.66 8.70
CA LYS A 47 8.05 2.47 7.31
C LYS A 47 7.57 1.13 6.76
N GLU A 48 7.73 0.06 7.53
CA GLU A 48 7.28 -1.28 7.15
C GLU A 48 5.77 -1.34 6.96
N ARG A 49 4.98 -0.77 7.88
CA ARG A 49 3.52 -0.63 7.74
C ARG A 49 3.13 0.04 6.43
N LYS A 50 3.73 1.21 6.14
CA LYS A 50 3.43 1.96 4.90
C LYS A 50 3.81 1.17 3.66
N VAL A 51 4.98 0.55 3.67
CA VAL A 51 5.48 -0.22 2.52
C VAL A 51 4.65 -1.48 2.30
N ALA A 52 4.31 -2.22 3.34
CA ALA A 52 3.55 -3.47 3.23
C ALA A 52 2.07 -3.22 2.90
N ILE A 53 1.39 -2.34 3.65
CA ILE A 53 -0.06 -2.14 3.49
C ILE A 53 -0.35 -1.27 2.26
N LEU A 54 0.20 -0.05 2.16
CA LEU A 54 -0.11 0.84 1.04
C LEU A 54 0.56 0.38 -0.25
N ASN A 55 1.90 0.28 -0.24
CA ASN A 55 2.65 0.00 -1.45
C ASN A 55 2.54 -1.48 -1.85
N GLY A 56 2.45 -2.39 -0.86
CA GLY A 56 2.26 -3.82 -1.09
C GLY A 56 0.90 -4.13 -1.71
N ALA A 57 -0.18 -3.55 -1.17
CA ALA A 57 -1.51 -3.71 -1.73
C ALA A 57 -1.59 -3.24 -3.19
N HIS A 58 -1.04 -2.07 -3.53
CA HIS A 58 -0.93 -1.62 -4.92
C HIS A 58 -0.17 -2.62 -5.79
N THR A 59 0.96 -3.14 -5.29
CA THR A 59 1.80 -4.08 -6.05
C THR A 59 1.10 -5.41 -6.27
N ALA A 60 0.31 -5.89 -5.32
CA ALA A 60 -0.48 -7.11 -5.45
C ALA A 60 -1.70 -6.93 -6.37
N LEU A 61 -2.38 -5.77 -6.26
CA LEU A 61 -3.58 -5.44 -7.01
C LEU A 61 -3.32 -5.34 -8.51
N VAL A 62 -2.25 -4.65 -8.91
CA VAL A 62 -2.00 -4.28 -10.31
C VAL A 62 -2.02 -5.45 -11.28
N PRO A 63 -1.22 -6.53 -11.11
CA PRO A 63 -1.21 -7.62 -12.08
C PRO A 63 -2.52 -8.40 -12.10
N VAL A 64 -3.23 -8.48 -10.98
CA VAL A 64 -4.52 -9.16 -10.88
C VAL A 64 -5.61 -8.37 -11.58
N ALA A 65 -5.74 -7.08 -11.27
CA ALA A 65 -6.74 -6.21 -11.86
C ALA A 65 -6.52 -6.02 -13.37
N TRP A 66 -5.26 -5.89 -13.80
CA TRP A 66 -4.93 -5.78 -15.23
C TRP A 66 -5.41 -6.98 -16.02
N GLN A 67 -5.16 -8.20 -15.52
CA GLN A 67 -5.60 -9.44 -16.19
C GLN A 67 -7.12 -9.63 -16.11
N ALA A 68 -7.79 -9.04 -15.12
CA ALA A 68 -9.25 -8.98 -15.04
C ALA A 68 -9.87 -7.96 -16.02
N GLY A 69 -9.05 -7.25 -16.82
CA GLY A 69 -9.54 -6.30 -17.83
C GLY A 69 -9.77 -4.88 -17.30
N LEU A 70 -9.28 -4.56 -16.09
CA LEU A 70 -9.45 -3.25 -15.46
C LEU A 70 -8.24 -2.34 -15.74
N ASP A 71 -8.43 -1.02 -15.74
CA ASP A 71 -7.40 -0.06 -16.11
C ASP A 71 -6.95 0.83 -14.95
N THR A 72 -7.82 1.05 -13.96
CA THR A 72 -7.56 1.94 -12.83
C THR A 72 -7.73 1.26 -11.48
N VAL A 73 -7.07 1.82 -10.46
CA VAL A 73 -7.25 1.38 -9.07
C VAL A 73 -8.71 1.52 -8.61
N GLY A 74 -9.38 2.60 -9.02
CA GLY A 74 -10.79 2.82 -8.69
C GLY A 74 -11.70 1.74 -9.27
N GLU A 75 -11.52 1.36 -10.53
CA GLU A 75 -12.25 0.24 -11.15
C GLU A 75 -11.97 -1.07 -10.42
N ALA A 76 -10.72 -1.35 -10.10
CA ALA A 76 -10.31 -2.54 -9.36
C ALA A 76 -10.98 -2.64 -7.98
N MET A 77 -11.12 -1.51 -7.27
CA MET A 77 -11.78 -1.47 -5.96
C MET A 77 -13.31 -1.48 -6.05
N ASN A 78 -13.89 -1.21 -7.22
CA ASN A 78 -15.33 -1.33 -7.49
C ASN A 78 -15.70 -2.74 -7.98
N ASP A 79 -14.75 -3.52 -8.49
CA ASP A 79 -14.95 -4.93 -8.80
C ASP A 79 -14.96 -5.76 -7.50
N ALA A 80 -16.00 -6.54 -7.30
CA ALA A 80 -16.23 -7.26 -6.05
C ALA A 80 -15.17 -8.33 -5.75
N GLU A 81 -14.68 -9.02 -6.79
CA GLU A 81 -13.70 -10.09 -6.64
C GLU A 81 -12.29 -9.53 -6.38
N VAL A 82 -11.88 -8.54 -7.15
CA VAL A 82 -10.59 -7.87 -6.99
C VAL A 82 -10.52 -7.11 -5.67
N CYS A 83 -11.58 -6.40 -5.30
CA CYS A 83 -11.68 -5.73 -4.00
C CYS A 83 -11.54 -6.73 -2.84
N SER A 84 -12.31 -7.84 -2.88
CA SER A 84 -12.22 -8.91 -1.88
C SER A 84 -10.82 -9.54 -1.82
N PHE A 85 -10.16 -9.73 -2.97
CA PHE A 85 -8.79 -10.21 -3.03
C PHE A 85 -7.82 -9.27 -2.28
N VAL A 86 -7.89 -7.95 -2.58
CA VAL A 86 -7.01 -6.94 -1.97
C VAL A 86 -7.24 -6.84 -0.46
N GLU A 87 -8.51 -6.74 -0.03
CA GLU A 87 -8.84 -6.65 1.39
C GLU A 87 -8.37 -7.88 2.17
N LYS A 88 -8.64 -9.08 1.64
CA LYS A 88 -8.18 -10.32 2.28
C LYS A 88 -6.64 -10.44 2.28
N ALA A 89 -5.94 -9.99 1.24
CA ALA A 89 -4.48 -9.95 1.25
C ALA A 89 -3.96 -9.03 2.36
N ILE A 90 -4.55 -7.85 2.53
CA ILE A 90 -4.17 -6.89 3.59
C ILE A 90 -4.46 -7.47 4.97
N TYR A 91 -5.73 -7.81 5.27
CA TYR A 91 -6.18 -8.13 6.62
C TYR A 91 -5.78 -9.53 7.10
N GLN A 92 -5.66 -10.51 6.19
CA GLN A 92 -5.42 -11.91 6.53
C GLN A 92 -3.98 -12.36 6.31
N GLU A 93 -3.21 -11.68 5.45
CA GLU A 93 -1.87 -12.15 5.09
C GLU A 93 -0.76 -11.11 5.35
N ILE A 94 -1.03 -9.79 5.22
CA ILE A 94 -0.04 -8.74 5.46
C ILE A 94 -0.05 -8.29 6.94
N ILE A 95 -1.20 -7.86 7.45
CA ILE A 95 -1.32 -7.34 8.82
C ILE A 95 -0.80 -8.32 9.88
N PRO A 96 -1.11 -9.64 9.81
CA PRO A 96 -0.69 -10.58 10.85
C PRO A 96 0.83 -10.75 11.04
N VAL A 97 1.63 -10.30 10.08
CA VAL A 97 3.10 -10.43 10.11
C VAL A 97 3.84 -9.11 10.35
N LEU A 98 3.11 -8.02 10.62
CA LEU A 98 3.68 -6.71 10.92
C LEU A 98 3.80 -6.48 12.42
N ASP A 99 4.86 -5.78 12.83
CA ASP A 99 5.22 -5.51 14.22
C ASP A 99 4.69 -4.14 14.67
N LEU A 100 3.35 -4.01 14.72
CA LEU A 100 2.64 -2.86 15.31
C LEU A 100 1.30 -3.35 15.90
N PRO A 101 0.67 -2.59 16.82
CA PRO A 101 -0.65 -2.92 17.34
C PRO A 101 -1.66 -3.12 16.21
N ARG A 102 -2.46 -4.16 16.34
CA ARG A 102 -3.38 -4.60 15.28
C ARG A 102 -4.41 -3.54 14.92
N ASP A 103 -4.93 -2.82 15.90
CA ASP A 103 -5.88 -1.74 15.74
C ASP A 103 -5.29 -0.56 14.94
N GLU A 104 -4.01 -0.22 15.17
CA GLU A 104 -3.31 0.78 14.37
C GLU A 104 -3.12 0.33 12.92
N LEU A 105 -2.78 -0.95 12.70
CA LEU A 105 -2.61 -1.52 11.36
C LEU A 105 -3.94 -1.56 10.61
N GLU A 106 -5.03 -1.99 11.25
CA GLU A 106 -6.37 -2.04 10.66
C GLU A 106 -6.92 -0.64 10.38
N SER A 107 -6.71 0.32 11.26
CA SER A 107 -7.06 1.73 11.04
C SER A 107 -6.33 2.29 9.81
N PHE A 108 -5.03 2.04 9.72
CA PHE A 108 -4.24 2.47 8.56
C PHE A 108 -4.69 1.79 7.27
N ALA A 109 -4.98 0.49 7.30
CA ALA A 109 -5.47 -0.26 6.16
C ALA A 109 -6.84 0.25 5.66
N SER A 110 -7.76 0.57 6.59
CA SER A 110 -9.05 1.18 6.27
C SER A 110 -8.89 2.53 5.57
N ALA A 111 -7.99 3.38 6.05
CA ALA A 111 -7.67 4.64 5.39
C ALA A 111 -7.09 4.44 3.99
N VAL A 112 -6.19 3.45 3.80
CA VAL A 112 -5.60 3.10 2.50
C VAL A 112 -6.66 2.61 1.52
N THR A 113 -7.52 1.68 1.91
CA THR A 113 -8.57 1.14 1.03
C THR A 113 -9.60 2.21 0.67
N GLY A 114 -9.92 3.12 1.61
CA GLY A 114 -10.75 4.30 1.34
C GLY A 114 -10.13 5.22 0.28
N ARG A 115 -8.81 5.43 0.33
CA ARG A 115 -8.08 6.22 -0.68
C ARG A 115 -8.05 5.54 -2.05
N PHE A 116 -7.95 4.22 -2.10
CA PHE A 116 -8.02 3.47 -3.37
C PHE A 116 -9.38 3.62 -4.06
N ARG A 117 -10.44 3.79 -3.28
CA ARG A 117 -11.80 4.03 -3.77
C ARG A 117 -12.10 5.49 -4.13
N ASN A 118 -11.13 6.40 -4.00
CA ASN A 118 -11.35 7.81 -4.28
C ASN A 118 -11.71 8.03 -5.76
N PRO A 119 -12.94 8.47 -6.08
CA PRO A 119 -13.42 8.60 -7.45
C PRO A 119 -12.78 9.76 -8.22
N TYR A 120 -12.14 10.68 -7.52
CA TYR A 120 -11.49 11.85 -8.12
C TYR A 120 -10.09 11.57 -8.66
N ILE A 121 -9.51 10.40 -8.31
CA ILE A 121 -8.16 10.02 -8.74
C ILE A 121 -8.25 8.84 -9.71
N LYS A 122 -8.00 9.10 -10.99
CA LYS A 122 -7.85 8.04 -12.01
C LYS A 122 -6.44 7.51 -12.01
N HIS A 123 -6.08 6.72 -10.98
CA HIS A 123 -4.75 6.13 -10.86
C HIS A 123 -4.63 4.92 -11.79
N GLN A 124 -3.89 5.08 -12.88
CA GLN A 124 -3.70 4.05 -13.90
C GLN A 124 -2.86 2.89 -13.38
N LEU A 125 -3.30 1.64 -13.58
CA LEU A 125 -2.59 0.44 -13.15
C LEU A 125 -1.20 0.35 -13.79
N LEU A 126 -1.07 0.68 -15.08
CA LEU A 126 0.21 0.64 -15.78
C LEU A 126 1.23 1.64 -15.23
N SER A 127 0.81 2.79 -14.71
CA SER A 127 1.74 3.72 -14.05
C SER A 127 2.33 3.14 -12.77
N ILE A 128 1.56 2.29 -12.08
CA ILE A 128 2.01 1.57 -10.89
C ILE A 128 2.85 0.34 -11.27
N ALA A 129 2.59 -0.29 -12.42
CA ALA A 129 3.25 -1.52 -12.87
C ALA A 129 4.76 -1.38 -13.08
N LEU A 130 5.25 -0.17 -13.33
CA LEU A 130 6.68 0.10 -13.56
C LEU A 130 7.56 -0.51 -12.46
N ASN A 131 8.60 -1.27 -12.88
CA ASN A 131 9.50 -1.99 -12.00
C ASN A 131 8.79 -3.01 -11.07
N GLY A 132 7.74 -3.68 -11.57
CA GLY A 132 6.87 -4.59 -10.81
C GLY A 132 7.61 -5.67 -10.06
N MET A 133 8.59 -6.35 -10.68
CA MET A 133 9.42 -7.39 -10.02
C MET A 133 10.21 -6.84 -8.83
N THR A 134 10.87 -5.68 -8.98
CA THR A 134 11.60 -5.03 -7.88
C THR A 134 10.65 -4.59 -6.77
N LYS A 135 9.48 -4.07 -7.12
CA LYS A 135 8.44 -3.70 -6.16
C LYS A 135 7.90 -4.92 -5.42
N PHE A 136 7.65 -6.02 -6.12
CA PHE A 136 7.22 -7.27 -5.48
C PHE A 136 8.27 -7.75 -4.47
N ARG A 137 9.53 -7.83 -4.89
CA ARG A 137 10.65 -8.27 -4.04
C ARG A 137 10.79 -7.43 -2.76
N THR A 138 10.56 -6.13 -2.83
CA THR A 138 10.78 -5.22 -1.70
C THR A 138 9.55 -4.96 -0.85
N ARG A 139 8.33 -5.20 -1.37
CA ARG A 139 7.07 -4.81 -0.73
C ARG A 139 6.19 -5.98 -0.32
N ILE A 140 6.26 -7.13 -1.04
CA ILE A 140 5.39 -8.29 -0.81
C ILE A 140 6.18 -9.50 -0.36
N LEU A 141 7.31 -9.78 -0.98
CA LEU A 141 8.10 -10.98 -0.66
C LEU A 141 8.45 -11.10 0.83
N PRO A 142 8.82 -10.02 1.55
CA PRO A 142 9.07 -10.11 3.00
C PRO A 142 7.86 -10.62 3.78
N GLN A 143 6.64 -10.14 3.47
CA GLN A 143 5.39 -10.56 4.13
C GLN A 143 5.01 -11.99 3.76
N LEU A 144 5.21 -12.38 2.50
CA LEU A 144 4.98 -13.75 2.03
C LEU A 144 5.86 -14.74 2.80
N LEU A 145 7.15 -14.46 2.91
CA LEU A 145 8.12 -15.31 3.64
C LEU A 145 7.85 -15.32 5.14
N ALA A 146 7.48 -14.18 5.73
CA ALA A 146 7.10 -14.11 7.14
C ALA A 146 5.83 -14.94 7.43
N GLY A 147 4.81 -14.84 6.58
CA GLY A 147 3.58 -15.64 6.67
C GLY A 147 3.85 -17.13 6.54
N GLN A 148 4.70 -17.53 5.60
CA GLN A 148 5.13 -18.92 5.47
C GLN A 148 5.85 -19.42 6.73
N LYS A 149 6.79 -18.63 7.25
CA LYS A 149 7.52 -18.98 8.48
C LYS A 149 6.61 -19.13 9.68
N GLN A 150 5.60 -18.27 9.79
CA GLN A 150 4.65 -18.27 10.92
C GLN A 150 3.65 -19.43 10.85
N SER A 151 3.11 -19.74 9.68
CA SER A 151 2.01 -20.69 9.50
C SER A 151 2.42 -22.07 8.94
N GLY A 152 3.66 -22.19 8.42
CA GLY A 152 4.13 -23.36 7.67
C GLY A 152 3.53 -23.48 6.26
N LYS A 153 2.68 -22.52 5.84
CA LYS A 153 2.00 -22.53 4.53
C LYS A 153 2.25 -21.22 3.80
N LEU A 154 2.30 -21.28 2.48
CA LEU A 154 2.37 -20.07 1.67
C LEU A 154 1.06 -19.26 1.78
N PRO A 155 1.12 -17.93 2.03
CA PRO A 155 -0.03 -17.04 1.95
C PRO A 155 -0.64 -17.08 0.55
N ALA A 156 -1.88 -17.53 0.44
CA ALA A 156 -2.47 -17.88 -0.85
C ALA A 156 -2.61 -16.69 -1.80
N ARG A 157 -2.99 -15.51 -1.28
CA ARG A 157 -3.23 -14.30 -2.09
C ARG A 157 -1.93 -13.64 -2.51
N LEU A 158 -0.94 -13.57 -1.62
CA LEU A 158 0.39 -13.04 -1.97
C LEU A 158 1.10 -13.95 -2.97
N THR A 159 0.91 -15.27 -2.88
CA THR A 159 1.40 -16.24 -3.87
C THR A 159 0.65 -16.08 -5.20
N PHE A 160 -0.67 -15.89 -5.16
CA PHE A 160 -1.46 -15.61 -6.36
C PHE A 160 -1.03 -14.32 -7.04
N ALA A 161 -0.74 -13.25 -6.27
CA ALA A 161 -0.19 -12.00 -6.80
C ALA A 161 1.15 -12.19 -7.52
N LEU A 162 2.01 -13.13 -7.04
CA LEU A 162 3.24 -13.48 -7.73
C LEU A 162 2.95 -14.18 -9.07
N ALA A 163 2.04 -15.14 -9.07
CA ALA A 163 1.65 -15.84 -10.31
C ALA A 163 1.05 -14.87 -11.33
N ALA A 164 0.17 -13.97 -10.88
CA ALA A 164 -0.41 -12.92 -11.71
C ALA A 164 0.66 -11.96 -12.25
N LEU A 165 1.69 -11.61 -11.45
CA LEU A 165 2.79 -10.78 -11.88
C LEU A 165 3.63 -11.47 -12.97
N ILE A 166 3.89 -12.77 -12.83
CA ILE A 166 4.60 -13.56 -13.85
C ILE A 166 3.80 -13.55 -15.16
N ALA A 167 2.50 -13.83 -15.09
CA ALA A 167 1.62 -13.80 -16.25
C ALA A 167 1.52 -12.39 -16.89
N PHE A 168 1.49 -11.34 -16.06
CA PHE A 168 1.53 -9.95 -16.54
C PHE A 168 2.76 -9.66 -17.39
N TYR A 169 3.93 -10.22 -17.05
CA TYR A 169 5.15 -10.06 -17.84
C TYR A 169 5.19 -10.93 -19.11
N CYS A 170 4.23 -11.81 -19.33
CA CYS A 170 4.06 -12.47 -20.63
C CYS A 170 3.53 -11.51 -21.70
N GLY A 171 3.02 -10.34 -21.32
CA GLY A 171 2.71 -9.23 -22.23
C GLY A 171 1.37 -9.35 -22.95
N GLU A 172 0.59 -10.39 -22.73
CA GLU A 172 -0.68 -10.58 -23.46
C GLU A 172 -1.87 -10.12 -22.62
N ARG A 173 -2.72 -9.26 -23.23
CA ARG A 173 -4.04 -8.92 -22.72
C ARG A 173 -5.03 -8.94 -23.90
N ASN A 174 -6.05 -9.79 -23.82
CA ASN A 174 -7.06 -9.95 -24.89
C ASN A 174 -6.46 -10.27 -26.28
N GLY A 175 -5.31 -10.96 -26.33
CA GLY A 175 -4.62 -11.30 -27.58
C GLY A 175 -3.76 -10.17 -28.15
N GLU A 176 -3.59 -9.07 -27.43
CA GLU A 176 -2.66 -7.97 -27.75
C GLU A 176 -1.41 -8.07 -26.89
N VAL A 177 -0.22 -7.89 -27.50
CA VAL A 177 1.10 -7.91 -26.85
C VAL A 177 1.52 -6.52 -26.41
#